data_d340dfbbc2ca087197a19552f6b78434
#
_entry.id   d340dfbbc2ca087197a19552f6b78434
#
_cell.length_a   1.000
_cell.length_b   1.000
_cell.length_c   1.000
_cell.angle_alpha   90.00
_cell.angle_beta   90.00
_cell.angle_gamma   90.00
#
_symmetry.space_group_name_H-M   'P 1'
#
loop_
_entity.id
_entity.type
_entity.pdbx_description
1 polymer ?
#
loop_
_entity_poly.entity_id
_entity_poly.type
_entity_poly.pdbx_seq_one_letter_code
_entity_poly.pdbx_strand_id
1 'polypeptide(L)'
;MTAAQQVTPWKPPRVKPESQPATAEQAQEYMSWFVNRLAYTRQKDNPDPESGKYFFYQARSFETKERLALDTETVRKHLAGELTIGLYAINPETQCSKWVAIDGDYADAYRDLRVLRWELQQDGVQALVEMSRRGAHLWILFEEPLPAKRCRLYIYTEEARSIATALRQVPDELNGLRFARRYCRQPSAL
;
A
#
# COMPACT_ATOMS: atom_id res chain seq x y z
N MET A 1 -7.84 -42.47 -14.73
CA MET A 1 -7.27 -41.56 -13.67
C MET A 1 -6.37 -40.56 -14.35
N THR A 2 -6.88 -39.36 -14.59
CA THR A 2 -6.17 -38.29 -15.28
C THR A 2 -5.39 -37.50 -14.23
N ALA A 3 -4.06 -37.45 -14.40
CA ALA A 3 -3.18 -36.67 -13.52
C ALA A 3 -3.56 -35.18 -13.59
N ALA A 4 -3.92 -34.61 -12.46
CA ALA A 4 -4.13 -33.17 -12.34
C ALA A 4 -2.81 -32.45 -12.66
N GLN A 5 -2.77 -31.70 -13.75
CA GLN A 5 -1.65 -30.81 -14.07
C GLN A 5 -1.52 -29.78 -12.95
N GLN A 6 -0.43 -29.86 -12.19
CA GLN A 6 -0.06 -28.81 -11.23
C GLN A 6 0.23 -27.54 -12.02
N VAL A 7 -0.71 -26.59 -11.97
CA VAL A 7 -0.50 -25.26 -12.49
C VAL A 7 0.51 -24.57 -11.57
N THR A 8 1.73 -24.37 -12.07
CA THR A 8 2.73 -23.58 -11.34
C THR A 8 2.22 -22.15 -11.18
N PRO A 9 2.22 -21.59 -9.95
CA PRO A 9 1.81 -20.21 -9.74
C PRO A 9 2.62 -19.26 -10.63
N TRP A 10 1.93 -18.40 -11.35
CA TRP A 10 2.59 -17.37 -12.16
C TRP A 10 3.45 -16.47 -11.25
N LYS A 11 4.75 -16.44 -11.49
CA LYS A 11 5.68 -15.51 -10.85
C LYS A 11 5.97 -14.40 -11.86
N PRO A 12 5.67 -13.13 -11.52
CA PRO A 12 6.05 -12.04 -12.39
C PRO A 12 7.55 -12.06 -12.63
N PRO A 13 7.99 -11.77 -13.87
CA PRO A 13 9.42 -11.67 -14.15
C PRO A 13 10.00 -10.58 -13.25
N ARG A 14 11.07 -10.91 -12.51
CA ARG A 14 11.86 -9.93 -11.74
C ARG A 14 12.74 -9.14 -12.71
N VAL A 15 12.11 -8.43 -13.62
CA VAL A 15 12.82 -7.38 -14.37
C VAL A 15 12.89 -6.21 -13.40
N LYS A 16 14.08 -5.92 -12.87
CA LYS A 16 14.35 -4.56 -12.39
C LYS A 16 14.22 -3.69 -13.64
N PRO A 17 13.20 -2.83 -13.77
CA PRO A 17 13.25 -1.84 -14.83
C PRO A 17 14.56 -1.09 -14.62
N GLU A 18 15.28 -0.78 -15.70
CA GLU A 18 16.31 0.25 -15.64
C GLU A 18 15.60 1.50 -15.15
N SER A 19 15.69 1.75 -13.87
CA SER A 19 14.99 2.85 -13.23
C SER A 19 15.71 4.12 -13.64
N GLN A 20 15.12 4.85 -14.58
CA GLN A 20 15.53 6.23 -14.75
C GLN A 20 15.28 6.96 -13.43
N PRO A 21 16.21 7.78 -12.97
CA PRO A 21 16.02 8.54 -11.74
C PRO A 21 14.74 9.37 -11.85
N ALA A 22 13.85 9.23 -10.87
CA ALA A 22 12.63 10.02 -10.86
C ALA A 22 12.95 11.52 -10.85
N THR A 23 12.18 12.31 -11.62
CA THR A 23 12.36 13.76 -11.63
C THR A 23 11.81 14.39 -10.35
N ALA A 24 12.16 15.65 -10.08
CA ALA A 24 11.62 16.38 -8.94
C ALA A 24 10.09 16.56 -9.06
N GLU A 25 9.60 16.79 -10.27
CA GLU A 25 8.18 16.94 -10.57
C GLU A 25 7.41 15.63 -10.27
N GLN A 26 7.94 14.49 -10.69
CA GLN A 26 7.35 13.19 -10.38
C GLN A 26 7.32 12.91 -8.87
N ALA A 27 8.35 13.30 -8.13
CA ALA A 27 8.36 13.17 -6.69
C ALA A 27 7.35 14.10 -6.01
N GLN A 28 7.20 15.33 -6.49
CA GLN A 28 6.18 16.27 -6.00
C GLN A 28 4.77 15.75 -6.30
N GLU A 29 4.54 15.23 -7.49
CA GLU A 29 3.27 14.62 -7.86
C GLU A 29 2.95 13.41 -6.96
N TYR A 30 3.91 12.51 -6.74
CA TYR A 30 3.77 11.42 -5.77
C TYR A 30 3.40 11.94 -4.38
N MET A 31 4.09 12.98 -3.90
CA MET A 31 3.78 13.58 -2.59
C MET A 31 2.38 14.17 -2.53
N SER A 32 1.91 14.78 -3.62
CA SER A 32 0.57 15.36 -3.67
C SER A 32 -0.52 14.31 -3.50
N TRP A 33 -0.35 13.11 -4.06
CA TRP A 33 -1.32 12.02 -4.01
C TRP A 33 -1.21 11.15 -2.75
N PHE A 34 0.02 10.80 -2.34
CA PHE A 34 0.22 9.75 -1.35
C PHE A 34 0.58 10.28 0.05
N VAL A 35 1.12 11.49 0.18
CA VAL A 35 1.62 11.98 1.46
C VAL A 35 0.53 12.73 2.23
N ASN A 36 0.01 12.10 3.29
CA ASN A 36 -0.95 12.72 4.21
C ASN A 36 -0.28 13.61 5.26
N ARG A 37 0.98 13.32 5.59
CA ARG A 37 1.83 14.11 6.51
C ARG A 37 3.30 13.85 6.22
N LEU A 38 4.16 14.80 6.56
CA LEU A 38 5.60 14.69 6.26
C LEU A 38 6.36 13.70 7.17
N ALA A 39 5.77 13.21 8.26
CA ALA A 39 6.37 12.12 9.01
C ALA A 39 6.36 10.83 8.19
N TYR A 40 7.45 10.06 8.23
CA TYR A 40 7.58 8.81 7.49
C TYR A 40 8.43 7.79 8.25
N THR A 41 8.35 6.55 7.82
CA THR A 41 9.25 5.49 8.27
C THR A 41 10.13 5.05 7.12
N ARG A 42 11.31 4.52 7.43
CA ARG A 42 12.23 3.91 6.47
C ARG A 42 12.36 2.42 6.76
N GLN A 43 12.35 1.60 5.73
CA GLN A 43 12.63 0.17 5.85
C GLN A 43 14.12 -0.04 6.07
N LYS A 44 14.49 -1.01 6.92
CA LYS A 44 15.88 -1.46 7.05
C LYS A 44 16.35 -2.10 5.75
N ASP A 45 17.60 -1.88 5.39
CA ASP A 45 18.19 -2.38 4.14
C ASP A 45 18.30 -3.92 4.14
N ASN A 46 18.48 -4.52 5.33
CA ASN A 46 18.54 -5.97 5.50
C ASN A 46 17.34 -6.49 6.31
N PRO A 47 16.86 -7.69 5.99
CA PRO A 47 15.85 -8.35 6.80
C PRO A 47 16.45 -8.76 8.16
N ASP A 48 15.60 -8.90 9.14
CA ASP A 48 15.95 -9.52 10.41
C ASP A 48 16.43 -10.96 10.19
N PRO A 49 17.59 -11.36 10.71
CA PRO A 49 18.19 -12.66 10.40
C PRO A 49 17.38 -13.85 10.95
N GLU A 50 16.61 -13.68 12.01
CA GLU A 50 15.82 -14.75 12.62
C GLU A 50 14.46 -14.91 11.93
N SER A 51 13.76 -13.79 11.68
CA SER A 51 12.40 -13.82 11.12
C SER A 51 12.32 -13.64 9.62
N GLY A 52 13.40 -13.23 8.95
CA GLY A 52 13.42 -12.88 7.54
C GLY A 52 12.56 -11.65 7.18
N LYS A 53 12.06 -10.92 8.18
CA LYS A 53 11.17 -9.78 8.01
C LYS A 53 11.94 -8.48 7.91
N TYR A 54 11.47 -7.57 7.05
CA TYR A 54 11.97 -6.21 7.01
C TYR A 54 11.21 -5.34 8.02
N PHE A 55 11.94 -4.70 8.91
CA PHE A 55 11.37 -3.76 9.89
C PHE A 55 11.46 -2.33 9.40
N PHE A 56 10.48 -1.54 9.77
CA PHE A 56 10.45 -0.11 9.55
C PHE A 56 10.80 0.64 10.83
N TYR A 57 11.56 1.70 10.70
CA TYR A 57 11.92 2.60 11.79
C TYR A 57 11.61 4.04 11.39
N GLN A 58 11.34 4.87 12.39
CA GLN A 58 11.09 6.28 12.16
C GLN A 58 12.40 6.97 11.73
N ALA A 59 12.36 7.68 10.61
CA ALA A 59 13.51 8.43 10.14
C ALA A 59 13.88 9.55 11.12
N ARG A 60 15.15 9.57 11.55
CA ARG A 60 15.68 10.56 12.49
C ARG A 60 17.04 11.04 12.02
N SER A 61 17.36 12.30 12.32
CA SER A 61 18.72 12.83 12.17
C SER A 61 19.71 12.02 13.01
N PHE A 62 20.84 11.71 12.45
CA PHE A 62 21.90 11.02 13.19
C PHE A 62 22.47 11.91 14.30
N GLU A 63 22.56 13.22 14.04
CA GLU A 63 23.15 14.21 14.96
C GLU A 63 22.16 14.64 16.05
N THR A 64 20.99 15.15 15.66
CA THR A 64 20.03 15.76 16.61
C THR A 64 19.04 14.77 17.20
N LYS A 65 18.94 13.54 16.61
CA LYS A 65 17.92 12.52 16.93
C LYS A 65 16.48 12.99 16.69
N GLU A 66 16.30 14.16 16.13
CA GLU A 66 14.99 14.68 15.74
C GLU A 66 14.39 13.89 14.57
N ARG A 67 13.08 13.91 14.47
CA ARG A 67 12.36 13.27 13.35
C ARG A 67 12.62 14.03 12.07
N LEU A 68 13.01 13.31 11.03
CA LEU A 68 13.14 13.90 9.70
C LEU A 68 11.77 14.03 9.05
N ALA A 69 11.54 15.17 8.42
CA ALA A 69 10.43 15.37 7.52
C ALA A 69 10.73 14.70 6.17
N LEU A 70 9.71 14.12 5.55
CA LEU A 70 9.82 13.59 4.18
C LEU A 70 10.02 14.75 3.20
N ASP A 71 11.05 14.65 2.42
CA ASP A 71 11.40 15.61 1.38
C ASP A 71 11.37 14.99 -0.02
N THR A 72 11.43 15.83 -1.03
CA THR A 72 11.39 15.43 -2.45
C THR A 72 12.54 14.51 -2.81
N GLU A 73 13.73 14.71 -2.23
CA GLU A 73 14.90 13.86 -2.53
C GLU A 73 14.73 12.45 -1.96
N THR A 74 14.20 12.32 -0.77
CA THR A 74 13.87 11.01 -0.18
C THR A 74 12.82 10.27 -1.02
N VAL A 75 11.81 10.98 -1.54
CA VAL A 75 10.82 10.39 -2.45
C VAL A 75 11.46 9.99 -3.78
N ARG A 76 12.35 10.79 -4.36
CA ARG A 76 13.10 10.41 -5.57
C ARG A 76 13.86 9.11 -5.39
N LYS A 77 14.59 8.97 -4.27
CA LYS A 77 15.31 7.74 -3.92
C LYS A 77 14.36 6.53 -3.76
N HIS A 78 13.19 6.76 -3.19
CA HIS A 78 12.16 5.73 -3.10
C HIS A 78 11.66 5.30 -4.47
N LEU A 79 11.33 6.24 -5.35
CA LEU A 79 10.89 5.95 -6.71
C LEU A 79 11.98 5.30 -7.57
N ALA A 80 13.26 5.60 -7.30
CA ALA A 80 14.41 4.94 -7.92
C ALA A 80 14.68 3.53 -7.35
N GLY A 81 13.96 3.11 -6.30
CA GLY A 81 14.17 1.82 -5.65
C GLY A 81 15.43 1.73 -4.77
N GLU A 82 16.04 2.86 -4.44
CA GLU A 82 17.23 2.94 -3.57
C GLU A 82 16.89 2.73 -2.10
N LEU A 83 15.68 3.11 -1.71
CA LEU A 83 15.16 2.91 -0.35
C LEU A 83 13.64 2.67 -0.38
N THR A 84 13.10 2.11 0.72
CA THR A 84 11.67 1.94 0.88
C THR A 84 11.17 2.81 2.03
N ILE A 85 10.16 3.63 1.75
CA ILE A 85 9.49 4.46 2.76
C ILE A 85 8.13 3.86 3.13
N GLY A 86 7.71 4.08 4.37
CA GLY A 86 6.35 3.82 4.82
C GLY A 86 5.66 5.14 5.13
N LEU A 87 4.54 5.36 4.48
CA LEU A 87 3.70 6.55 4.65
C LEU A 87 2.61 6.31 5.68
N TYR A 88 2.16 7.38 6.30
CA TYR A 88 1.04 7.31 7.24
C TYR A 88 -0.27 7.62 6.52
N ALA A 89 -1.27 6.76 6.76
CA ALA A 89 -2.58 6.87 6.11
C ALA A 89 -3.40 8.09 6.53
N ILE A 90 -3.13 8.67 7.70
CA ILE A 90 -3.95 9.76 8.27
C ILE A 90 -3.07 10.95 8.61
N ASN A 91 -3.55 12.14 8.24
CA ASN A 91 -3.02 13.39 8.76
C ASN A 91 -3.58 13.61 10.18
N PRO A 92 -2.72 13.74 11.22
CA PRO A 92 -3.19 13.86 12.61
C PRO A 92 -3.88 15.20 12.92
N GLU A 93 -3.62 16.24 12.13
CA GLU A 93 -4.21 17.57 12.34
C GLU A 93 -5.63 17.64 11.77
N THR A 94 -5.81 17.16 10.54
CA THR A 94 -7.11 17.21 9.85
C THR A 94 -7.96 15.96 10.07
N GLN A 95 -7.38 14.85 10.57
CA GLN A 95 -8.00 13.54 10.68
C GLN A 95 -8.51 13.00 9.34
N CYS A 96 -7.91 13.44 8.21
CA CYS A 96 -8.26 13.06 6.86
C CYS A 96 -7.20 12.16 6.22
N SER A 97 -7.62 11.44 5.18
CA SER A 97 -6.77 10.64 4.31
C SER A 97 -7.01 11.00 2.84
N LYS A 98 -5.95 10.99 2.05
CA LYS A 98 -6.00 11.15 0.59
C LYS A 98 -6.30 9.84 -0.14
N TRP A 99 -6.26 8.71 0.55
CA TRP A 99 -6.39 7.40 -0.05
C TRP A 99 -6.85 6.32 0.92
N VAL A 100 -7.36 5.24 0.34
CA VAL A 100 -7.56 3.96 1.00
C VAL A 100 -6.70 2.92 0.28
N ALA A 101 -6.08 2.02 1.03
CA ALA A 101 -5.31 0.91 0.47
C ALA A 101 -5.83 -0.43 0.98
N ILE A 102 -5.93 -1.38 0.08
CA ILE A 102 -6.18 -2.80 0.36
C ILE A 102 -4.89 -3.55 0.13
N ASP A 103 -4.43 -4.29 1.13
CA ASP A 103 -3.18 -5.05 1.11
C ASP A 103 -3.50 -6.55 0.99
N GLY A 104 -3.09 -7.16 -0.11
CA GLY A 104 -3.18 -8.58 -0.38
C GLY A 104 -1.80 -9.24 -0.24
N ASP A 105 -1.54 -9.91 0.87
CA ASP A 105 -0.26 -10.58 1.21
C ASP A 105 -0.30 -12.10 0.86
N TYR A 106 -0.80 -12.46 -0.33
CA TYR A 106 -0.91 -13.85 -0.80
C TYR A 106 -0.61 -13.97 -2.32
N ALA A 107 -0.39 -15.19 -2.80
CA ALA A 107 0.16 -15.45 -4.14
C ALA A 107 -0.73 -14.92 -5.29
N ASP A 108 -2.05 -15.05 -5.18
CA ASP A 108 -3.01 -14.62 -6.21
C ASP A 108 -3.54 -13.20 -6.05
N ALA A 109 -3.06 -12.46 -5.04
CA ALA A 109 -3.55 -11.13 -4.69
C ALA A 109 -3.57 -10.16 -5.88
N TYR A 110 -2.57 -10.21 -6.76
CA TYR A 110 -2.54 -9.35 -7.93
C TYR A 110 -3.70 -9.60 -8.89
N ARG A 111 -4.03 -10.88 -9.15
CA ARG A 111 -5.17 -11.27 -9.97
C ARG A 111 -6.48 -10.79 -9.33
N ASP A 112 -6.65 -11.07 -8.06
CA ASP A 112 -7.89 -10.81 -7.34
C ASP A 112 -8.14 -9.30 -7.16
N LEU A 113 -7.09 -8.53 -6.85
CA LEU A 113 -7.20 -7.07 -6.77
C LEU A 113 -7.41 -6.41 -8.14
N ARG A 114 -7.00 -7.05 -9.25
CA ARG A 114 -7.39 -6.59 -10.59
C ARG A 114 -8.87 -6.81 -10.89
N VAL A 115 -9.44 -7.92 -10.42
CA VAL A 115 -10.89 -8.16 -10.51
C VAL A 115 -11.62 -7.10 -9.70
N LEU A 116 -11.22 -6.88 -8.44
CA LEU A 116 -11.80 -5.85 -7.61
C LEU A 116 -11.68 -4.45 -8.24
N ARG A 117 -10.53 -4.12 -8.84
CA ARG A 117 -10.38 -2.86 -9.58
C ARG A 117 -11.40 -2.73 -10.70
N TRP A 118 -11.64 -3.81 -11.44
CA TRP A 118 -12.61 -3.82 -12.52
C TRP A 118 -14.03 -3.59 -12.00
N GLU A 119 -14.44 -4.25 -10.91
CA GLU A 119 -15.73 -4.05 -10.23
C GLU A 119 -15.89 -2.58 -9.79
N LEU A 120 -14.91 -2.05 -9.08
CA LEU A 120 -14.90 -0.63 -8.67
C LEU A 120 -15.06 0.33 -9.86
N GLN A 121 -14.45 0.00 -10.99
CA GLN A 121 -14.57 0.81 -12.19
C GLN A 121 -15.99 0.81 -12.77
N GLN A 122 -16.76 -0.28 -12.64
CA GLN A 122 -18.18 -0.31 -13.04
C GLN A 122 -19.01 0.65 -12.18
N ASP A 123 -18.64 0.83 -10.92
CA ASP A 123 -19.27 1.78 -9.98
C ASP A 123 -18.69 3.20 -10.09
N GLY A 124 -17.87 3.47 -11.13
CA GLY A 124 -17.26 4.79 -11.35
C GLY A 124 -16.07 5.10 -10.46
N VAL A 125 -15.58 4.15 -9.67
CA VAL A 125 -14.43 4.33 -8.76
C VAL A 125 -13.14 3.97 -9.48
N GLN A 126 -12.20 4.92 -9.56
CA GLN A 126 -10.88 4.66 -10.10
C GLN A 126 -9.94 4.13 -9.01
N ALA A 127 -9.28 3.02 -9.31
CA ALA A 127 -8.32 2.40 -8.41
C ALA A 127 -7.05 1.99 -9.17
N LEU A 128 -5.92 2.00 -8.46
CA LEU A 128 -4.62 1.55 -8.96
C LEU A 128 -4.27 0.21 -8.31
N VAL A 129 -3.66 -0.70 -9.06
CA VAL A 129 -3.12 -1.95 -8.51
C VAL A 129 -1.61 -1.94 -8.65
N GLU A 130 -0.93 -2.10 -7.53
CA GLU A 130 0.52 -2.16 -7.42
C GLU A 130 0.94 -3.59 -7.03
N MET A 131 1.92 -4.16 -7.72
CA MET A 131 2.52 -5.42 -7.28
C MET A 131 3.47 -5.17 -6.11
N SER A 132 3.34 -5.98 -5.07
CA SER A 132 4.25 -6.01 -3.94
C SER A 132 5.13 -7.27 -3.97
N ARG A 133 6.08 -7.36 -3.02
CA ARG A 133 6.97 -8.52 -2.94
C ARG A 133 6.23 -9.85 -2.68
N ARG A 134 5.14 -9.82 -1.95
CA ARG A 134 4.38 -11.02 -1.51
C ARG A 134 2.99 -11.12 -2.12
N GLY A 135 2.56 -10.09 -2.84
CA GLY A 135 1.22 -10.01 -3.39
C GLY A 135 0.98 -8.71 -4.11
N ALA A 136 -0.03 -7.96 -3.71
CA ALA A 136 -0.37 -6.69 -4.34
C ALA A 136 -1.10 -5.73 -3.40
N HIS A 137 -1.11 -4.45 -3.76
CA HIS A 137 -1.91 -3.42 -3.11
C HIS A 137 -2.91 -2.85 -4.11
N LEU A 138 -4.11 -2.51 -3.66
CA LEU A 138 -5.06 -1.72 -4.42
C LEU A 138 -5.23 -0.37 -3.71
N TRP A 139 -5.08 0.70 -4.47
CA TRP A 139 -5.18 2.08 -3.99
C TRP A 139 -6.39 2.77 -4.59
N ILE A 140 -7.21 3.36 -3.74
CA ILE A 140 -8.28 4.29 -4.13
C ILE A 140 -7.82 5.67 -3.68
N LEU A 141 -7.56 6.56 -4.64
CA LEU A 141 -7.10 7.93 -4.41
C LEU A 141 -8.30 8.87 -4.44
N PHE A 142 -8.31 9.86 -3.58
CA PHE A 142 -9.36 10.86 -3.50
C PHE A 142 -8.86 12.19 -4.05
N GLU A 143 -9.67 12.89 -4.84
CA GLU A 143 -9.37 14.24 -5.31
C GLU A 143 -9.20 15.21 -4.12
N GLU A 144 -10.08 15.09 -3.12
CA GLU A 144 -10.03 15.82 -1.87
C GLU A 144 -9.88 14.86 -0.68
N PRO A 145 -9.05 15.20 0.32
CA PRO A 145 -8.87 14.34 1.48
C PRO A 145 -10.20 14.09 2.23
N LEU A 146 -10.52 12.84 2.48
CA LEU A 146 -11.74 12.45 3.20
C LEU A 146 -11.45 12.17 4.68
N PRO A 147 -12.42 12.45 5.58
CA PRO A 147 -12.31 12.09 6.98
C PRO A 147 -12.02 10.58 7.13
N ALA A 148 -11.01 10.23 7.90
CA ALA A 148 -10.57 8.83 8.09
C ALA A 148 -11.70 7.92 8.58
N LYS A 149 -12.66 8.47 9.34
CA LYS A 149 -13.87 7.76 9.76
C LYS A 149 -14.73 7.35 8.55
N ARG A 150 -14.88 8.22 7.54
CA ARG A 150 -15.60 7.89 6.29
C ARG A 150 -14.83 6.87 5.46
N CYS A 151 -13.51 7.00 5.34
CA CYS A 151 -12.68 6.01 4.66
C CYS A 151 -12.83 4.62 5.28
N ARG A 152 -12.87 4.54 6.62
CA ARG A 152 -13.11 3.29 7.34
C ARG A 152 -14.52 2.75 7.11
N LEU A 153 -15.53 3.63 7.14
CA LEU A 153 -16.92 3.25 6.91
C LEU A 153 -17.11 2.74 5.49
N TYR A 154 -16.52 3.39 4.48
CA TYR A 154 -16.55 2.96 3.10
C TYR A 154 -16.07 1.51 2.94
N ILE A 155 -15.05 1.10 3.69
CA ILE A 155 -14.55 -0.29 3.68
C ILE A 155 -15.50 -1.27 4.39
N TYR A 156 -16.42 -0.80 5.25
CA TYR A 156 -17.31 -1.63 6.08
C TYR A 156 -18.80 -1.51 5.75
N THR A 157 -19.22 -0.60 4.85
CA THR A 157 -20.64 -0.41 4.50
C THR A 157 -21.12 -1.38 3.42
N GLU A 158 -22.43 -1.32 3.11
CA GLU A 158 -23.06 -2.17 2.09
C GLU A 158 -22.49 -2.00 0.68
N GLU A 159 -21.94 -0.82 0.36
CA GLU A 159 -21.18 -0.59 -0.86
C GLU A 159 -19.88 -1.40 -0.82
N ALA A 160 -19.19 -1.42 0.32
CA ALA A 160 -18.07 -2.31 0.55
C ALA A 160 -18.50 -3.79 0.70
N ARG A 161 -19.74 -4.08 1.07
CA ARG A 161 -20.29 -5.44 1.03
C ARG A 161 -20.57 -5.91 -0.38
N SER A 162 -20.94 -5.03 -1.30
CA SER A 162 -21.00 -5.33 -2.73
C SER A 162 -19.61 -5.76 -3.23
N ILE A 163 -18.58 -4.99 -2.87
CA ILE A 163 -17.17 -5.34 -3.13
C ILE A 163 -16.79 -6.64 -2.42
N ALA A 164 -17.12 -6.80 -1.14
CA ALA A 164 -16.86 -8.01 -0.37
C ALA A 164 -17.71 -9.20 -0.83
N THR A 165 -18.86 -8.98 -1.47
CA THR A 165 -19.70 -10.03 -2.05
C THR A 165 -19.14 -10.46 -3.41
N ALA A 166 -18.63 -9.55 -4.21
CA ALA A 166 -17.85 -9.88 -5.40
C ALA A 166 -16.57 -10.65 -5.03
N LEU A 167 -15.89 -10.24 -3.95
CA LEU A 167 -14.75 -10.96 -3.38
C LEU A 167 -15.12 -12.34 -2.79
N ARG A 168 -16.34 -12.54 -2.26
CA ARG A 168 -16.84 -13.84 -1.76
C ARG A 168 -17.20 -14.83 -2.85
N GLN A 169 -17.38 -14.39 -4.08
CA GLN A 169 -17.53 -15.27 -5.24
C GLN A 169 -16.18 -15.80 -5.76
N VAL A 170 -15.06 -15.26 -5.26
CA VAL A 170 -13.73 -15.83 -5.40
C VAL A 170 -13.52 -16.83 -4.26
N PRO A 171 -12.95 -18.04 -4.49
CA PRO A 171 -12.89 -19.13 -3.48
C PRO A 171 -12.30 -18.72 -2.14
N ASP A 172 -12.59 -19.48 -1.07
CA ASP A 172 -12.23 -19.31 0.37
C ASP A 172 -10.78 -18.89 0.70
N GLU A 173 -9.90 -18.81 -0.27
CA GLU A 173 -8.51 -18.36 -0.17
C GLU A 173 -8.36 -16.87 0.20
N LEU A 174 -9.45 -16.09 0.15
CA LEU A 174 -9.47 -14.67 0.53
C LEU A 174 -9.40 -14.37 2.03
N ASN A 175 -9.34 -15.39 2.86
CA ASN A 175 -9.06 -15.23 4.30
C ASN A 175 -7.69 -14.56 4.60
N GLY A 176 -6.86 -14.33 3.55
CA GLY A 176 -5.59 -13.59 3.60
C GLY A 176 -5.69 -12.10 3.36
N LEU A 177 -6.82 -11.55 2.92
CA LEU A 177 -7.01 -10.09 2.79
C LEU A 177 -7.01 -9.44 4.18
N ARG A 178 -5.85 -9.04 4.60
CA ARG A 178 -5.69 -8.18 5.77
C ARG A 178 -5.80 -6.75 5.29
N PHE A 179 -7.01 -6.19 5.35
CA PHE A 179 -7.15 -4.73 5.30
C PHE A 179 -6.04 -4.09 6.13
N ALA A 180 -5.43 -3.03 5.64
CA ALA A 180 -4.24 -2.39 6.20
C ALA A 180 -4.40 -1.94 7.66
N ARG A 181 -4.81 -2.86 8.56
CA ARG A 181 -4.86 -2.65 10.01
C ARG A 181 -3.51 -2.27 10.60
N ARG A 182 -2.41 -2.61 9.91
CA ARG A 182 -1.07 -2.28 10.39
C ARG A 182 -0.74 -0.80 10.34
N TYR A 183 -1.37 -0.05 9.44
CA TYR A 183 -1.10 1.38 9.30
C TYR A 183 -2.00 2.27 10.17
N CYS A 184 -3.07 1.71 10.76
CA CYS A 184 -3.99 2.41 11.65
C CYS A 184 -3.68 2.24 13.15
N ARG A 185 -2.61 1.57 13.55
CA ARG A 185 -2.16 1.61 14.95
C ARG A 185 -1.55 2.98 15.21
N GLN A 186 -2.35 3.89 15.75
CA GLN A 186 -1.80 5.00 16.49
C GLN A 186 -0.89 4.42 17.60
N PRO A 187 0.34 4.91 17.77
CA PRO A 187 0.98 4.76 19.07
C PRO A 187 0.06 5.49 20.05
N SER A 188 -0.44 4.74 21.05
CA SER A 188 -1.09 5.31 22.21
C SER A 188 -0.28 6.51 22.69
N ALA A 189 -0.97 7.64 22.87
CA ALA A 189 -0.42 8.80 23.53
C ALA A 189 0.10 8.38 24.92
N LEU A 190 1.36 8.55 25.17
CA LEU A 190 2.01 8.81 26.45
C LEU A 190 2.88 10.05 26.24
#